data_41b333316cce0aaf0af4ab06ee61bc66
#
_entry.id   41b333316cce0aaf0af4ab06ee61bc66
#
_cell.length_a   1.000
_cell.length_b   1.000
_cell.length_c   1.000
_cell.angle_alpha   90.00
_cell.angle_beta   90.00
_cell.angle_gamma   90.00
#
_symmetry.space_group_name_H-M   'P 1'
#
loop_
_entity.id
_entity.type
_entity.pdbx_description
1 polymer ?
#
loop_
_entity_poly.entity_id
_entity_poly.type
_entity_poly.pdbx_seq_one_letter_code
_entity_poly.pdbx_strand_id
1 'polypeptide(L)'
;IGFETKYNKLKMLSARDYIRTAKQLGFSVVDGGYDSNFQDAITRTGFVQKHHIAFSGGTNDGNYRASVGVMQHEMVVKITERRNFTAKFDLIQHAFDKLLEIDFGVFGATQHNKYIADEQKLFYGAATQNPTFPEGMNAQGGWDRNGSASQIASPLAEMRKKDHEQNMIFNTHLGLNFK
;
A
#
# COMPACT_ATOMS: atom_id res chain seq x y z
N ILE A 1 1.83 -11.95 11.20
CA ILE A 1 0.56 -11.26 10.94
C ILE A 1 0.50 -10.04 11.84
N GLY A 2 0.14 -8.90 11.31
CA GLY A 2 0.01 -7.65 12.04
C GLY A 2 -1.12 -6.80 11.48
N PHE A 3 -1.60 -5.89 12.31
CA PHE A 3 -2.59 -4.89 11.92
C PHE A 3 -1.96 -3.52 12.05
N GLU A 4 -2.18 -2.69 11.06
CA GLU A 4 -1.78 -1.30 11.07
C GLU A 4 -2.98 -0.47 11.48
N THR A 5 -2.92 0.14 12.67
CA THR A 5 -4.02 0.97 13.17
C THR A 5 -4.03 2.33 12.48
N LYS A 6 -5.21 2.89 12.35
CA LYS A 6 -5.40 4.24 11.84
C LYS A 6 -4.62 5.24 12.71
N TYR A 7 -3.99 6.20 12.06
CA TYR A 7 -3.45 7.41 12.69
C TYR A 7 -4.56 8.19 13.47
N ASN A 8 -4.16 9.18 14.23
CA ASN A 8 -5.11 10.06 14.93
C ASN A 8 -6.05 10.72 13.92
N LYS A 9 -7.34 10.40 14.02
CA LYS A 9 -8.37 10.99 13.18
C LYS A 9 -8.60 12.44 13.57
N LEU A 10 -8.76 13.30 12.57
CA LEU A 10 -9.29 14.64 12.78
C LEU A 10 -10.78 14.54 13.18
N LYS A 11 -11.20 15.39 14.10
CA LYS A 11 -12.62 15.53 14.41
C LYS A 11 -13.31 16.29 13.28
N MET A 12 -14.01 15.53 12.43
CA MET A 12 -14.77 16.11 11.31
C MET A 12 -16.09 16.69 11.80
N LEU A 13 -16.56 17.73 11.10
CA LEU A 13 -17.90 18.27 11.31
C LEU A 13 -18.93 17.35 10.65
N SER A 14 -20.06 17.12 11.34
CA SER A 14 -21.24 16.54 10.69
C SER A 14 -21.81 17.51 9.65
N ALA A 15 -22.60 17.03 8.70
CA ALA A 15 -23.29 17.90 7.74
C ALA A 15 -24.11 18.99 8.42
N ARG A 16 -24.83 18.65 9.50
CA ARG A 16 -25.61 19.60 10.31
C ARG A 16 -24.73 20.69 10.89
N ASP A 17 -23.61 20.32 11.53
CA ASP A 17 -22.71 21.27 12.16
C ASP A 17 -22.00 22.13 11.12
N TYR A 18 -21.62 21.55 9.99
CA TYR A 18 -21.04 22.26 8.87
C TYR A 18 -21.99 23.36 8.35
N ILE A 19 -23.24 23.02 8.03
CA ILE A 19 -24.25 23.99 7.56
C ILE A 19 -24.49 25.07 8.60
N ARG A 20 -24.64 24.69 9.88
CA ARG A 20 -24.85 25.64 10.97
C ARG A 20 -23.69 26.62 11.09
N THR A 21 -22.48 26.13 11.13
CA THR A 21 -21.26 26.96 11.25
C THR A 21 -21.10 27.88 10.06
N ALA A 22 -21.29 27.36 8.84
CA ALA A 22 -21.22 28.19 7.64
C ALA A 22 -22.22 29.34 7.64
N LYS A 23 -23.48 29.10 8.03
CA LYS A 23 -24.50 30.13 8.17
C LYS A 23 -24.14 31.18 9.24
N GLN A 24 -23.57 30.74 10.36
CA GLN A 24 -23.12 31.67 11.43
C GLN A 24 -21.99 32.59 10.94
N LEU A 25 -21.15 32.09 10.06
CA LEU A 25 -20.05 32.84 9.46
C LEU A 25 -20.45 33.65 8.20
N GLY A 26 -21.74 33.62 7.83
CA GLY A 26 -22.26 34.36 6.68
C GLY A 26 -22.00 33.69 5.32
N PHE A 27 -21.57 32.42 5.31
CA PHE A 27 -21.35 31.69 4.06
C PHE A 27 -22.62 30.98 3.59
N SER A 28 -22.87 31.04 2.28
CA SER A 28 -23.87 30.19 1.62
C SER A 28 -23.23 28.91 1.21
N VAL A 29 -23.81 27.78 1.59
CA VAL A 29 -23.33 26.44 1.23
C VAL A 29 -24.42 25.66 0.52
N VAL A 30 -24.01 24.82 -0.43
CA VAL A 30 -24.93 23.88 -1.07
C VAL A 30 -25.12 22.71 -0.12
N ASP A 31 -26.39 22.33 0.09
CA ASP A 31 -26.76 21.13 0.85
C ASP A 31 -27.10 20.01 -0.13
N GLY A 32 -26.24 18.99 -0.17
CA GLY A 32 -26.41 17.81 -1.01
C GLY A 32 -27.27 16.72 -0.37
N GLY A 33 -27.71 16.91 0.89
CA GLY A 33 -28.61 15.98 1.58
C GLY A 33 -27.95 14.75 2.20
N TYR A 34 -26.63 14.70 2.28
CA TYR A 34 -25.85 13.59 2.87
C TYR A 34 -25.20 14.02 4.19
N ASP A 35 -24.63 13.08 4.93
CA ASP A 35 -23.77 13.29 6.09
C ASP A 35 -22.56 12.37 6.00
N SER A 36 -21.60 12.76 5.18
CA SER A 36 -20.44 11.95 4.80
C SER A 36 -19.23 12.21 5.68
N ASN A 37 -18.51 11.14 6.03
CA ASN A 37 -17.19 11.22 6.64
C ASN A 37 -16.12 10.79 5.64
N PHE A 38 -15.62 11.72 4.85
CA PHE A 38 -14.63 11.42 3.81
C PHE A 38 -13.31 10.87 4.35
N GLN A 39 -12.95 11.16 5.61
CA GLN A 39 -11.77 10.57 6.21
C GLN A 39 -11.93 9.06 6.42
N ASP A 40 -13.12 8.61 6.85
CA ASP A 40 -13.42 7.17 6.96
C ASP A 40 -13.65 6.54 5.59
N ALA A 41 -14.15 7.29 4.64
CA ALA A 41 -14.35 6.83 3.27
C ALA A 41 -13.04 6.45 2.59
N ILE A 42 -11.94 7.17 2.83
CA ILE A 42 -10.63 6.94 2.20
C ILE A 42 -9.71 6.02 3.00
N THR A 43 -10.02 5.71 4.26
CA THR A 43 -9.14 4.93 5.14
C THR A 43 -9.76 3.61 5.56
N ARG A 44 -8.89 2.65 5.91
CA ARG A 44 -9.23 1.36 6.51
C ARG A 44 -8.23 1.01 7.60
N THR A 45 -8.48 -0.04 8.35
CA THR A 45 -7.43 -0.70 9.13
C THR A 45 -6.54 -1.46 8.16
N GLY A 46 -5.25 -1.16 8.17
CA GLY A 46 -4.27 -1.87 7.35
C GLY A 46 -4.00 -3.27 7.89
N PHE A 47 -3.56 -4.16 7.00
CA PHE A 47 -3.26 -5.55 7.33
C PHE A 47 -1.92 -5.96 6.74
N VAL A 48 -1.08 -6.59 7.56
CA VAL A 48 0.24 -7.11 7.13
C VAL A 48 0.31 -8.60 7.43
N GLN A 49 0.68 -9.37 6.42
CA GLN A 49 1.06 -10.77 6.58
C GLN A 49 2.39 -11.05 5.91
N LYS A 50 3.22 -11.85 6.59
CA LYS A 50 4.50 -12.31 6.09
C LYS A 50 4.61 -13.80 6.33
N HIS A 51 5.00 -14.52 5.30
CA HIS A 51 5.28 -15.95 5.35
C HIS A 51 6.66 -16.19 4.81
N HIS A 52 7.43 -17.01 5.49
CA HIS A 52 8.78 -17.38 5.10
C HIS A 52 8.99 -18.85 5.41
N ILE A 53 9.49 -19.58 4.42
CA ILE A 53 9.86 -20.98 4.54
C ILE A 53 11.31 -21.10 4.12
N ALA A 54 12.08 -21.85 4.88
CA ALA A 54 13.46 -22.14 4.56
C ALA A 54 13.77 -23.63 4.79
N PHE A 55 14.55 -24.19 3.89
CA PHE A 55 15.09 -25.53 3.99
C PHE A 55 16.61 -25.43 3.94
N SER A 56 17.28 -26.21 4.76
CA SER A 56 18.73 -26.32 4.72
C SER A 56 19.14 -27.75 5.02
N GLY A 57 20.21 -28.16 4.42
CA GLY A 57 20.80 -29.48 4.63
C GLY A 57 22.27 -29.46 4.23
N GLY A 58 22.98 -30.53 4.59
CA GLY A 58 24.37 -30.63 4.23
C GLY A 58 25.01 -31.91 4.71
N THR A 59 26.24 -32.09 4.29
CA THR A 59 27.16 -33.15 4.66
C THR A 59 28.49 -32.54 5.12
N ASN A 60 29.51 -33.35 5.38
CA ASN A 60 30.87 -32.85 5.68
C ASN A 60 31.51 -32.12 4.48
N ASP A 61 31.01 -32.35 3.29
CA ASP A 61 31.59 -31.84 2.04
C ASP A 61 30.78 -30.69 1.42
N GLY A 62 29.64 -30.35 1.99
CA GLY A 62 28.86 -29.23 1.51
C GLY A 62 27.54 -29.01 2.21
N ASN A 63 27.00 -27.84 2.02
CA ASN A 63 25.70 -27.45 2.55
C ASN A 63 24.92 -26.61 1.56
N TYR A 64 23.61 -26.63 1.72
CA TYR A 64 22.71 -25.80 0.94
C TYR A 64 21.64 -25.16 1.83
N ARG A 65 21.13 -24.04 1.36
CA ARG A 65 19.98 -23.36 1.94
C ARG A 65 19.08 -22.81 0.84
N ALA A 66 17.82 -23.17 0.87
CA ALA A 66 16.79 -22.62 0.01
C ALA A 66 15.75 -21.92 0.87
N SER A 67 15.26 -20.77 0.43
CA SER A 67 14.19 -20.05 1.14
C SER A 67 13.28 -19.32 0.17
N VAL A 68 12.01 -19.23 0.57
CA VAL A 68 10.96 -18.47 -0.12
C VAL A 68 10.23 -17.61 0.89
N GLY A 69 10.00 -16.36 0.55
CA GLY A 69 9.25 -15.40 1.36
C GLY A 69 8.16 -14.70 0.57
N VAL A 70 7.02 -14.50 1.20
CA VAL A 70 5.89 -13.71 0.67
C VAL A 70 5.48 -12.69 1.72
N MET A 71 5.25 -11.46 1.29
CA MET A 71 4.67 -10.41 2.11
C MET A 71 3.53 -9.76 1.37
N GLN A 72 2.41 -9.60 2.05
CA GLN A 72 1.31 -8.75 1.62
C GLN A 72 1.06 -7.68 2.69
N HIS A 73 1.02 -6.43 2.27
CA HIS A 73 0.76 -5.28 3.12
C HIS A 73 -0.34 -4.42 2.50
N GLU A 74 -1.50 -4.44 3.10
CA GLU A 74 -2.59 -3.51 2.83
C GLU A 74 -2.47 -2.32 3.76
N MET A 75 -2.25 -1.14 3.20
CA MET A 75 -2.00 0.08 3.98
C MET A 75 -3.29 0.74 4.47
N VAL A 76 -3.15 1.74 5.34
CA VAL A 76 -4.28 2.48 5.94
C VAL A 76 -5.11 3.22 4.90
N VAL A 77 -4.51 3.78 3.86
CA VAL A 77 -5.25 4.36 2.74
C VAL A 77 -5.83 3.22 1.90
N LYS A 78 -7.15 3.24 1.66
CA LYS A 78 -7.81 2.24 0.82
C LYS A 78 -7.14 2.18 -0.55
N ILE A 79 -7.13 0.98 -1.18
CA ILE A 79 -6.50 0.65 -2.46
C ILE A 79 -4.97 0.68 -2.49
N THR A 80 -4.29 1.21 -1.47
CA THR A 80 -2.82 1.11 -1.42
C THR A 80 -2.41 -0.24 -0.87
N GLU A 81 -1.52 -0.92 -1.59
CA GLU A 81 -1.01 -2.24 -1.20
C GLU A 81 0.42 -2.45 -1.69
N ARG A 82 1.16 -3.28 -0.97
CA ARG A 82 2.47 -3.78 -1.39
C ARG A 82 2.50 -5.29 -1.30
N ARG A 83 2.98 -5.94 -2.35
CA ARG A 83 3.22 -7.38 -2.39
C ARG A 83 4.67 -7.62 -2.73
N ASN A 84 5.36 -8.41 -1.91
CA ASN A 84 6.74 -8.82 -2.17
C ASN A 84 6.80 -10.33 -2.22
N PHE A 85 7.57 -10.83 -3.17
CA PHE A 85 7.99 -12.22 -3.26
C PHE A 85 9.51 -12.24 -3.28
N THR A 86 10.12 -13.16 -2.53
CA THR A 86 11.56 -13.37 -2.50
C THR A 86 11.87 -14.86 -2.60
N ALA A 87 12.89 -15.21 -3.35
CA ALA A 87 13.45 -16.56 -3.37
C ALA A 87 14.97 -16.46 -3.28
N LYS A 88 15.57 -17.34 -2.48
CA LYS A 88 17.03 -17.41 -2.31
C LYS A 88 17.46 -18.86 -2.27
N PHE A 89 18.56 -19.14 -2.94
CA PHE A 89 19.26 -20.41 -2.87
C PHE A 89 20.76 -20.15 -2.71
N ASP A 90 21.38 -20.80 -1.75
CA ASP A 90 22.81 -20.79 -1.51
C ASP A 90 23.32 -22.24 -1.45
N LEU A 91 24.45 -22.50 -2.04
CA LEU A 91 25.15 -23.77 -2.03
C LEU A 91 26.64 -23.54 -1.79
N ILE A 92 27.20 -24.27 -0.85
CA ILE A 92 28.66 -24.40 -0.67
C ILE A 92 29.01 -25.87 -0.84
N GLN A 93 29.92 -26.17 -1.74
CA GLN A 93 30.36 -27.53 -2.01
C GLN A 93 31.88 -27.61 -2.05
N HIS A 94 32.45 -28.54 -1.31
CA HIS A 94 33.86 -28.88 -1.36
C HIS A 94 34.07 -30.07 -2.29
N ALA A 95 35.16 -30.04 -3.05
CA ALA A 95 35.55 -31.09 -3.95
C ALA A 95 37.08 -31.35 -3.80
N PHE A 96 37.54 -32.51 -4.30
CA PHE A 96 38.96 -32.91 -4.31
C PHE A 96 39.63 -32.81 -2.93
N ASP A 97 39.09 -33.51 -1.93
CA ASP A 97 39.56 -33.48 -0.55
C ASP A 97 39.68 -32.06 0.03
N LYS A 98 38.69 -31.22 -0.30
CA LYS A 98 38.59 -29.82 0.11
C LYS A 98 39.62 -28.86 -0.51
N LEU A 99 40.30 -29.30 -1.59
CA LEU A 99 41.15 -28.42 -2.36
C LEU A 99 40.37 -27.38 -3.15
N LEU A 100 39.13 -27.68 -3.52
CA LEU A 100 38.25 -26.77 -4.24
C LEU A 100 36.99 -26.53 -3.41
N GLU A 101 36.69 -25.28 -3.16
CA GLU A 101 35.40 -24.83 -2.62
C GLU A 101 34.62 -24.09 -3.70
N ILE A 102 33.39 -24.52 -3.94
CA ILE A 102 32.46 -23.93 -4.87
C ILE A 102 31.39 -23.22 -4.01
N ASP A 103 31.24 -21.92 -4.18
CA ASP A 103 30.19 -21.10 -3.56
C ASP A 103 29.27 -20.58 -4.66
N PHE A 104 28.00 -20.96 -4.59
CA PHE A 104 26.99 -20.56 -5.57
C PHE A 104 25.76 -20.00 -4.89
N GLY A 105 25.33 -18.83 -5.29
CA GLY A 105 24.13 -18.19 -4.79
C GLY A 105 23.25 -17.61 -5.86
N VAL A 106 21.94 -17.74 -5.67
CA VAL A 106 20.90 -17.12 -6.48
C VAL A 106 19.89 -16.42 -5.57
N PHE A 107 19.58 -15.19 -5.89
CA PHE A 107 18.56 -14.41 -5.22
C PHE A 107 17.64 -13.76 -6.25
N GLY A 108 16.33 -13.92 -6.05
CA GLY A 108 15.29 -13.25 -6.82
C GLY A 108 14.29 -12.56 -5.90
N ALA A 109 13.91 -11.35 -6.25
CA ALA A 109 12.85 -10.63 -5.57
C ALA A 109 11.97 -9.88 -6.55
N THR A 110 10.65 -9.90 -6.30
CA THR A 110 9.70 -9.04 -7.00
C THR A 110 8.92 -8.22 -5.99
N GLN A 111 8.68 -6.96 -6.30
CA GLN A 111 7.85 -6.07 -5.52
C GLN A 111 6.79 -5.46 -6.43
N HIS A 112 5.55 -5.53 -6.00
CA HIS A 112 4.41 -4.92 -6.66
C HIS A 112 3.73 -3.94 -5.70
N ASN A 113 3.72 -2.68 -6.09
CA ASN A 113 3.12 -1.61 -5.32
C ASN A 113 1.90 -1.05 -6.06
N LYS A 114 0.82 -0.82 -5.31
CA LYS A 114 -0.27 0.06 -5.74
C LYS A 114 -0.31 1.24 -4.79
N TYR A 115 -0.29 2.43 -5.32
CA TYR A 115 -0.27 3.65 -4.53
C TYR A 115 -1.10 4.76 -5.21
N ILE A 116 -1.35 5.83 -4.47
CA ILE A 116 -1.99 7.03 -4.97
C ILE A 116 -0.90 8.07 -5.19
N ALA A 117 -0.84 8.64 -6.38
CA ALA A 117 0.23 9.57 -6.75
C ALA A 117 0.28 10.81 -5.86
N ASP A 118 -0.86 11.27 -5.35
CA ASP A 118 -0.95 12.46 -4.49
C ASP A 118 -1.81 12.18 -3.26
N GLU A 119 -1.21 11.53 -2.27
CA GLU A 119 -1.87 11.26 -0.99
C GLU A 119 -2.18 12.54 -0.21
N GLN A 120 -1.34 13.56 -0.31
CA GLN A 120 -1.55 14.84 0.37
C GLN A 120 -2.83 15.50 -0.13
N LYS A 121 -3.04 15.52 -1.43
CA LYS A 121 -4.26 16.05 -2.04
C LYS A 121 -5.50 15.24 -1.63
N LEU A 122 -5.37 13.91 -1.54
CA LEU A 122 -6.44 13.04 -1.07
C LEU A 122 -6.86 13.37 0.36
N PHE A 123 -5.90 13.48 1.29
CA PHE A 123 -6.18 13.81 2.69
C PHE A 123 -6.70 15.23 2.87
N TYR A 124 -6.12 16.19 2.15
CA TYR A 124 -6.62 17.56 2.15
C TYR A 124 -8.07 17.63 1.64
N GLY A 125 -8.36 16.94 0.55
CA GLY A 125 -9.72 16.84 0.02
C GLY A 125 -10.68 16.22 1.05
N ALA A 126 -10.28 15.13 1.71
CA ALA A 126 -11.10 14.48 2.73
C ALA A 126 -11.38 15.39 3.94
N ALA A 127 -10.45 16.29 4.28
CA ALA A 127 -10.57 17.20 5.41
C ALA A 127 -11.39 18.47 5.10
N THR A 128 -11.41 18.91 3.85
CA THR A 128 -11.97 20.20 3.44
C THR A 128 -13.24 20.13 2.61
N GLN A 129 -13.60 18.94 2.12
CA GLN A 129 -14.82 18.77 1.32
C GLN A 129 -16.11 18.97 2.15
N ASN A 130 -17.13 19.46 1.46
CA ASN A 130 -18.44 19.64 2.05
C ASN A 130 -19.06 18.28 2.40
N PRO A 131 -19.31 17.98 3.69
CA PRO A 131 -19.82 16.67 4.13
C PRO A 131 -21.27 16.40 3.70
N THR A 132 -21.97 17.37 3.14
CA THR A 132 -23.33 17.14 2.63
C THR A 132 -23.39 16.44 1.28
N PHE A 133 -22.26 16.14 0.67
CA PHE A 133 -22.19 15.39 -0.60
C PHE A 133 -21.89 13.91 -0.37
N PRO A 134 -22.28 13.02 -1.32
CA PRO A 134 -22.07 11.59 -1.19
C PRO A 134 -20.60 11.23 -1.27
N GLU A 135 -20.18 10.16 -0.57
CA GLU A 135 -18.83 9.62 -0.63
C GLU A 135 -18.51 9.02 -2.00
N GLY A 136 -19.47 8.37 -2.63
CA GLY A 136 -19.34 7.67 -3.89
C GLY A 136 -19.82 8.46 -5.10
N MET A 137 -19.99 7.73 -6.19
CA MET A 137 -20.66 8.25 -7.40
C MET A 137 -22.16 8.40 -7.15
N ASN A 138 -22.76 9.36 -7.82
CA ASN A 138 -24.21 9.52 -7.85
C ASN A 138 -24.90 8.40 -8.65
N ALA A 139 -26.23 8.39 -8.64
CA ALA A 139 -27.04 7.38 -9.32
C ALA A 139 -26.80 7.32 -10.84
N GLN A 140 -26.31 8.40 -11.43
CA GLN A 140 -25.98 8.51 -12.86
C GLN A 140 -24.53 8.04 -13.16
N GLY A 141 -23.80 7.53 -12.17
CA GLY A 141 -22.41 7.06 -12.31
C GLY A 141 -21.38 8.18 -12.44
N GLY A 142 -21.75 9.41 -12.12
CA GLY A 142 -20.87 10.58 -12.10
C GLY A 142 -20.49 10.98 -10.68
N TRP A 143 -19.55 11.93 -10.58
CA TRP A 143 -19.19 12.58 -9.33
C TRP A 143 -19.97 13.88 -9.18
N ASP A 144 -20.59 14.08 -8.03
CA ASP A 144 -21.20 15.36 -7.71
C ASP A 144 -20.15 16.46 -7.62
N ARG A 145 -20.54 17.68 -7.89
CA ARG A 145 -19.66 18.84 -7.94
C ARG A 145 -20.05 19.86 -6.86
N ASN A 146 -19.03 20.35 -6.16
CA ASN A 146 -19.24 21.32 -5.10
C ASN A 146 -19.09 22.74 -5.64
N GLY A 147 -20.19 23.36 -5.99
CA GLY A 147 -20.29 24.79 -6.30
C GLY A 147 -19.68 25.27 -7.62
N SER A 148 -18.79 24.52 -8.26
CA SER A 148 -18.24 24.85 -9.58
C SER A 148 -18.13 23.64 -10.47
N ALA A 149 -18.20 23.88 -11.79
CA ALA A 149 -18.16 22.78 -12.79
C ALA A 149 -16.86 21.98 -12.79
N SER A 150 -15.79 22.50 -12.22
CA SER A 150 -14.46 21.87 -12.21
C SER A 150 -14.13 21.14 -10.91
N GLN A 151 -14.87 21.40 -9.82
CA GLN A 151 -14.54 20.86 -8.51
C GLN A 151 -15.39 19.64 -8.16
N ILE A 152 -14.77 18.47 -8.07
CA ILE A 152 -15.42 17.23 -7.68
C ILE A 152 -15.62 17.23 -6.17
N ALA A 153 -16.81 16.88 -5.71
CA ALA A 153 -17.21 16.95 -4.31
C ALA A 153 -16.60 15.81 -3.46
N SER A 154 -16.26 14.67 -4.05
CA SER A 154 -15.71 13.55 -3.28
C SER A 154 -14.21 13.36 -3.52
N PRO A 155 -13.40 13.26 -2.44
CA PRO A 155 -11.98 12.94 -2.55
C PRO A 155 -11.72 11.52 -3.09
N LEU A 156 -12.71 10.62 -3.07
CA LEU A 156 -12.57 9.27 -3.64
C LEU A 156 -12.31 9.30 -5.16
N ALA A 157 -12.65 10.40 -5.83
CA ALA A 157 -12.30 10.58 -7.23
C ALA A 157 -10.79 10.55 -7.47
N GLU A 158 -9.99 11.09 -6.54
CA GLU A 158 -8.52 11.03 -6.62
C GLU A 158 -7.99 9.61 -6.40
N MET A 159 -8.68 8.78 -5.64
CA MET A 159 -8.29 7.38 -5.44
C MET A 159 -8.38 6.54 -6.73
N ARG A 160 -9.07 7.01 -7.75
CA ARG A 160 -9.10 6.35 -9.07
C ARG A 160 -7.81 6.57 -9.86
N LYS A 161 -7.05 7.59 -9.52
CA LYS A 161 -5.73 7.91 -10.11
C LYS A 161 -4.64 7.13 -9.39
N LYS A 162 -4.78 5.80 -9.39
CA LYS A 162 -3.81 4.89 -8.77
C LYS A 162 -2.68 4.60 -9.75
N ASP A 163 -1.48 4.54 -9.24
CA ASP A 163 -0.32 4.09 -9.97
C ASP A 163 0.10 2.68 -9.55
N HIS A 164 0.76 2.00 -10.47
CA HIS A 164 1.32 0.68 -10.28
C HIS A 164 2.81 0.73 -10.54
N GLU A 165 3.57 0.17 -9.63
CA GLU A 165 5.00 0.01 -9.77
C GLU A 165 5.36 -1.45 -9.58
N GLN A 166 6.17 -2.00 -10.49
CA GLN A 166 6.72 -3.34 -10.38
C GLN A 166 8.24 -3.28 -10.47
N ASN A 167 8.89 -3.73 -9.42
CA ASN A 167 10.34 -3.86 -9.36
C ASN A 167 10.73 -5.33 -9.33
N MET A 168 11.77 -5.69 -10.08
CA MET A 168 12.36 -7.02 -10.09
C MET A 168 13.86 -6.89 -9.87
N ILE A 169 14.39 -7.70 -8.97
CA ILE A 169 15.82 -7.81 -8.69
C ILE A 169 16.20 -9.27 -8.86
N PHE A 170 17.27 -9.52 -9.61
CA PHE A 170 17.86 -10.83 -9.76
C PHE A 170 19.37 -10.72 -9.61
N ASN A 171 19.95 -11.52 -8.72
CA ASN A 171 21.37 -11.58 -8.47
C ASN A 171 21.83 -13.03 -8.46
N THR A 172 22.99 -13.28 -9.08
CA THR A 172 23.70 -14.56 -8.96
C THR A 172 25.14 -14.30 -8.59
N HIS A 173 25.74 -15.22 -7.88
CA HIS A 173 27.17 -15.22 -7.69
C HIS A 173 27.72 -16.66 -7.78
N LEU A 174 28.95 -16.77 -8.24
CA LEU A 174 29.72 -18.01 -8.29
C LEU A 174 31.13 -17.70 -7.82
N GLY A 175 31.55 -18.34 -6.73
CA GLY A 175 32.89 -18.28 -6.20
C GLY A 175 33.60 -19.64 -6.37
N LEU A 176 34.84 -19.61 -6.79
CA LEU A 176 35.73 -20.79 -6.86
C LEU A 176 36.99 -20.47 -6.07
N ASN A 177 37.19 -21.16 -4.94
CA ASN A 177 38.34 -20.97 -4.08
C ASN A 177 39.22 -22.23 -4.08
N PHE A 178 40.45 -22.06 -4.43
CA PHE A 178 41.48 -23.11 -4.39
C PHE A 178 42.34 -22.92 -3.13
N LYS A 179 42.52 -23.99 -2.36
CA LYS A 179 43.36 -24.02 -1.16
C LYS A 179 44.68 -24.73 -1.42
#